data_c1297d9155233be47bfe6993b7d3d9ef
#
_entry.id   c1297d9155233be47bfe6993b7d3d9ef
#
_cell.length_a   1.000
_cell.length_b   1.000
_cell.length_c   1.000
_cell.angle_alpha   90.00
_cell.angle_beta   90.00
_cell.angle_gamma   90.00
#
_symmetry.space_group_name_H-M   'P 1'
#
loop_
_entity.id
_entity.type
_entity.pdbx_description
1 polymer ?
#
loop_
_entity_poly.entity_id
_entity_poly.type
_entity_poly.pdbx_seq_one_letter_code
_entity_poly.pdbx_strand_id
1 'polypeptide(L)'
;MPEEVSIVVQPLQRSLNVPKEGAVEEGKSYTYTVSLTTAPLTNVTIIISVVGKCTLPAAAAAAAELRLSDEQGTTISVDAPDNFIDEGRSISYTCTINHTLVSADNGYNGQVHLLELSVTNDDAANARLWTFNTDENAYDFKTKFVGPLCNPEGSTVQYGVQLETEPMHLVYIYPKIIMLNGTTIVVIPPKVSLNTHKLVFSPSNWSTIQPVLIQSVEDNVDNDNIKFQI
;
A
#
# COMPACT_ATOMS: atom_id res chain seq x y z
N MET A 1 55.96 -2.97 46.98
CA MET A 1 55.88 -2.13 45.79
C MET A 1 54.40 -1.93 45.54
N PRO A 2 53.92 -0.69 45.48
CA PRO A 2 52.48 -0.50 45.14
C PRO A 2 52.24 -0.86 43.66
N GLU A 3 51.21 -1.64 43.38
CA GLU A 3 50.76 -1.93 42.03
C GLU A 3 50.27 -0.60 41.38
N GLU A 4 50.85 -0.28 40.26
CA GLU A 4 50.43 0.87 39.43
C GLU A 4 49.15 0.47 38.68
N VAL A 5 48.00 0.98 39.15
CA VAL A 5 46.72 0.77 38.48
C VAL A 5 46.70 1.65 37.21
N SER A 6 46.98 1.05 36.08
CA SER A 6 46.86 1.71 34.79
C SER A 6 45.37 1.77 34.40
N ILE A 7 44.78 2.97 34.50
CA ILE A 7 43.45 3.24 34.02
C ILE A 7 43.52 3.45 32.50
N VAL A 8 43.15 2.48 31.72
CA VAL A 8 42.98 2.64 30.26
C VAL A 8 41.68 3.39 30.01
N VAL A 9 41.75 4.67 29.85
CA VAL A 9 40.63 5.50 29.37
C VAL A 9 40.49 5.23 27.87
N GLN A 10 39.53 4.45 27.47
CA GLN A 10 39.18 4.35 26.06
C GLN A 10 38.59 5.69 25.60
N PRO A 11 39.08 6.29 24.51
CA PRO A 11 38.49 7.52 24.00
C PRO A 11 37.05 7.28 23.60
N LEU A 12 36.15 8.14 24.06
CA LEU A 12 34.74 8.11 23.62
C LEU A 12 34.70 8.12 22.09
N GLN A 13 34.15 7.08 21.50
CA GLN A 13 34.08 6.94 20.04
C GLN A 13 33.07 7.96 19.52
N ARG A 14 33.57 8.97 18.79
CA ARG A 14 32.73 9.95 18.11
C ARG A 14 32.01 9.27 16.94
N SER A 15 30.68 9.31 16.93
CA SER A 15 29.87 8.65 15.93
C SER A 15 28.48 9.29 15.85
N LEU A 16 27.72 8.98 14.82
CA LEU A 16 26.31 9.26 14.73
C LEU A 16 25.52 8.10 15.38
N ASN A 17 24.59 8.47 16.24
CA ASN A 17 23.58 7.56 16.74
C ASN A 17 22.37 7.61 15.79
N VAL A 18 22.15 6.52 15.05
CA VAL A 18 21.07 6.36 14.08
C VAL A 18 20.61 4.90 14.11
N PRO A 19 19.31 4.62 13.96
CA PRO A 19 18.84 3.25 13.80
C PRO A 19 19.51 2.58 12.60
N LYS A 20 19.79 1.28 12.70
CA LYS A 20 20.33 0.50 11.58
C LYS A 20 19.25 -0.07 10.68
N GLU A 21 18.09 -0.34 11.26
CA GLU A 21 16.95 -0.97 10.61
C GLU A 21 15.65 -0.30 11.05
N GLY A 22 14.66 -0.32 10.19
CA GLY A 22 13.31 0.15 10.45
C GLY A 22 12.29 -0.55 9.56
N ALA A 23 11.01 -0.41 9.89
CA ALA A 23 9.91 -0.92 9.09
C ALA A 23 8.76 0.10 9.06
N VAL A 24 8.09 0.18 7.94
CA VAL A 24 6.92 1.05 7.71
C VAL A 24 5.99 0.41 6.68
N GLU A 25 4.69 0.67 6.76
CA GLU A 25 3.73 0.28 5.73
C GLU A 25 3.82 1.23 4.53
N GLU A 26 3.47 0.75 3.35
CA GLU A 26 3.29 1.58 2.15
C GLU A 26 2.32 2.73 2.44
N GLY A 27 2.47 3.85 1.74
CA GLY A 27 1.65 5.04 1.96
C GLY A 27 1.89 5.77 3.28
N LYS A 28 2.84 5.32 4.14
CA LYS A 28 3.15 5.92 5.44
C LYS A 28 4.55 6.54 5.46
N SER A 29 4.81 7.31 6.53
CA SER A 29 6.12 7.89 6.78
C SER A 29 6.79 7.20 7.97
N TYR A 30 8.07 6.88 7.82
CA TYR A 30 8.94 6.42 8.90
C TYR A 30 9.67 7.60 9.51
N THR A 31 9.57 7.72 10.84
CA THR A 31 10.21 8.82 11.59
C THR A 31 11.24 8.27 12.56
N TYR A 32 12.44 8.81 12.56
CA TYR A 32 13.54 8.42 13.45
C TYR A 32 14.35 9.63 13.90
N THR A 33 15.15 9.44 14.94
CA THR A 33 15.99 10.49 15.49
C THR A 33 17.47 10.19 15.22
N VAL A 34 18.21 11.21 14.84
CA VAL A 34 19.68 11.20 14.74
C VAL A 34 20.28 12.10 15.81
N SER A 35 21.37 11.68 16.43
CA SER A 35 22.11 12.49 17.41
C SER A 35 23.59 12.14 17.36
N LEU A 36 24.44 13.08 17.80
CA LEU A 36 25.87 12.79 17.98
C LEU A 36 26.09 12.05 19.30
N THR A 37 27.05 11.12 19.32
CA THR A 37 27.39 10.36 20.54
C THR A 37 28.18 11.19 21.57
N THR A 38 28.83 12.27 21.13
CA THR A 38 29.56 13.21 21.97
C THR A 38 29.49 14.62 21.36
N ALA A 39 29.64 15.67 22.17
CA ALA A 39 29.68 17.04 21.69
C ALA A 39 30.82 17.23 20.67
N PRO A 40 30.56 17.83 19.50
CA PRO A 40 31.58 18.04 18.49
C PRO A 40 32.43 19.30 18.82
N LEU A 41 33.65 19.31 18.33
CA LEU A 41 34.51 20.49 18.43
C LEU A 41 34.05 21.62 17.51
N THR A 42 33.40 21.29 16.42
CA THR A 42 32.77 22.18 15.44
C THR A 42 31.50 21.60 14.93
N ASN A 43 30.62 22.40 14.33
CA ASN A 43 29.37 21.91 13.75
C ASN A 43 29.58 20.69 12.82
N VAL A 44 28.71 19.72 12.94
CA VAL A 44 28.63 18.54 12.05
C VAL A 44 27.45 18.72 11.11
N THR A 45 27.70 18.68 9.80
CA THR A 45 26.66 18.65 8.77
C THR A 45 26.42 17.20 8.40
N ILE A 46 25.17 16.76 8.45
CA ILE A 46 24.75 15.44 7.99
C ILE A 46 24.09 15.62 6.62
N ILE A 47 24.67 15.03 5.60
CA ILE A 47 24.08 14.96 4.25
C ILE A 47 23.27 13.66 4.19
N ILE A 48 21.97 13.78 3.92
CA ILE A 48 21.04 12.63 3.86
C ILE A 48 20.72 12.35 2.40
N SER A 49 20.88 11.09 1.99
CA SER A 49 20.46 10.61 0.67
C SER A 49 19.71 9.30 0.80
N VAL A 50 18.71 9.12 -0.07
CA VAL A 50 17.86 7.92 -0.09
C VAL A 50 18.10 7.15 -1.38
N VAL A 51 18.28 5.84 -1.24
CA VAL A 51 18.39 4.89 -2.36
C VAL A 51 17.19 3.94 -2.29
N GLY A 52 16.50 3.77 -3.40
CA GLY A 52 15.27 2.99 -3.50
C GLY A 52 14.06 3.86 -3.86
N LYS A 53 12.86 3.37 -3.54
CA LYS A 53 11.60 4.07 -3.89
C LYS A 53 11.19 5.12 -2.85
N CYS A 54 11.72 5.07 -1.62
CA CYS A 54 11.39 6.05 -0.59
C CYS A 54 11.88 7.45 -0.95
N THR A 55 11.24 8.47 -0.37
CA THR A 55 11.57 9.87 -0.62
C THR A 55 11.69 10.64 0.70
N LEU A 56 12.46 11.71 0.70
CA LEU A 56 12.41 12.71 1.77
C LEU A 56 11.21 13.63 1.50
N PRO A 57 10.41 14.01 2.53
CA PRO A 57 9.36 15.02 2.39
C PRO A 57 9.89 16.29 1.73
N ALA A 58 9.07 16.98 0.91
CA ALA A 58 9.49 18.14 0.15
C ALA A 58 10.14 19.25 1.01
N ALA A 59 9.68 19.40 2.26
CA ALA A 59 10.30 20.32 3.23
C ALA A 59 11.70 19.87 3.70
N ALA A 60 11.94 18.55 3.75
CA ALA A 60 13.23 17.97 4.14
C ALA A 60 14.15 17.75 2.93
N ALA A 61 13.61 17.63 1.72
CA ALA A 61 14.41 17.57 0.48
C ALA A 61 15.13 18.89 0.19
N ALA A 62 14.55 20.03 0.61
CA ALA A 62 15.22 21.34 0.59
C ALA A 62 16.28 21.49 1.69
N ALA A 63 16.30 20.63 2.71
CA ALA A 63 17.25 20.57 3.81
C ALA A 63 17.86 19.16 3.90
N ALA A 64 18.38 18.63 2.76
CA ALA A 64 19.18 17.41 2.75
C ALA A 64 20.46 17.53 3.61
N GLU A 65 20.67 18.71 4.20
CA GLU A 65 21.76 19.01 5.12
C GLU A 65 21.18 19.35 6.50
N LEU A 66 21.47 18.52 7.48
CA LEU A 66 21.16 18.76 8.88
C LEU A 66 22.43 19.20 9.61
N ARG A 67 22.36 20.30 10.35
CA ARG A 67 23.51 20.81 11.15
C ARG A 67 23.29 20.53 12.63
N LEU A 68 24.22 19.80 13.23
CA LEU A 68 24.23 19.52 14.66
C LEU A 68 25.42 20.25 15.33
N SER A 69 25.11 20.99 16.40
CA SER A 69 26.10 21.70 17.21
C SER A 69 26.33 21.04 18.56
N ASP A 70 25.50 20.10 18.94
CA ASP A 70 25.50 19.41 20.24
C ASP A 70 24.99 17.95 20.09
N GLU A 71 24.80 17.29 21.24
CA GLU A 71 24.29 15.89 21.30
C GLU A 71 22.77 15.80 21.20
N GLN A 72 22.03 16.89 21.04
CA GLN A 72 20.59 16.87 20.96
C GLN A 72 20.15 16.18 19.67
N GLY A 73 19.15 15.30 19.81
CA GLY A 73 18.62 14.56 18.69
C GLY A 73 17.74 15.43 17.79
N THR A 74 17.83 15.19 16.49
CA THR A 74 16.93 15.77 15.49
C THR A 74 16.14 14.67 14.80
N THR A 75 14.87 14.93 14.59
CA THR A 75 13.94 13.99 13.95
C THR A 75 13.98 14.12 12.43
N ILE A 76 14.06 12.98 11.75
CA ILE A 76 14.01 12.86 10.29
C ILE A 76 12.80 12.01 9.93
N SER A 77 12.12 12.39 8.85
CA SER A 77 11.03 11.62 8.27
C SER A 77 11.39 11.15 6.86
N VAL A 78 10.99 9.94 6.52
CA VAL A 78 11.14 9.34 5.19
C VAL A 78 9.79 8.79 4.77
N ASP A 79 9.32 9.16 3.59
CA ASP A 79 8.04 8.71 3.05
C ASP A 79 8.24 7.43 2.24
N ALA A 80 7.39 6.45 2.49
CA ALA A 80 7.29 5.19 1.74
C ALA A 80 6.07 5.29 0.81
N PRO A 81 6.24 5.54 -0.49
CA PRO A 81 5.11 5.65 -1.41
C PRO A 81 4.37 4.32 -1.53
N ASP A 82 3.05 4.40 -1.62
CA ASP A 82 2.15 3.31 -1.94
C ASP A 82 2.30 2.95 -3.42
N ASN A 83 2.25 1.66 -3.76
CA ASN A 83 2.34 1.18 -5.13
C ASN A 83 1.05 0.50 -5.62
N PHE A 84 0.08 0.26 -4.74
CA PHE A 84 -1.21 -0.41 -5.04
C PHE A 84 -1.07 -1.82 -5.63
N ILE A 85 0.05 -2.51 -5.45
CA ILE A 85 0.32 -3.85 -6.00
C ILE A 85 0.47 -4.85 -4.86
N ASP A 86 -0.38 -5.88 -4.84
CA ASP A 86 -0.16 -7.04 -3.99
C ASP A 86 0.98 -7.91 -4.57
N GLU A 87 2.18 -7.77 -4.02
CA GLU A 87 3.32 -8.61 -4.39
C GLU A 87 3.26 -10.02 -3.79
N GLY A 88 2.23 -10.33 -3.01
CA GLY A 88 2.08 -11.61 -2.32
C GLY A 88 3.17 -11.87 -1.27
N ARG A 89 3.85 -10.83 -0.80
CA ARG A 89 4.93 -10.86 0.19
C ARG A 89 4.64 -9.86 1.29
N SER A 90 5.21 -10.10 2.48
CA SER A 90 5.11 -9.17 3.59
C SER A 90 5.97 -7.90 3.42
N ILE A 91 7.01 -7.96 2.60
CA ILE A 91 7.88 -6.81 2.27
C ILE A 91 7.73 -6.52 0.78
N SER A 92 7.26 -5.33 0.46
CA SER A 92 7.12 -4.84 -0.90
C SER A 92 8.46 -4.42 -1.47
N TYR A 93 9.19 -3.55 -0.76
CA TYR A 93 10.51 -3.09 -1.17
C TYR A 93 11.36 -2.65 0.04
N THR A 94 12.63 -2.35 -0.21
CA THR A 94 13.54 -1.79 0.78
C THR A 94 14.14 -0.49 0.30
N CYS A 95 14.44 0.41 1.24
CA CYS A 95 15.14 1.65 1.00
C CYS A 95 16.37 1.72 1.89
N THR A 96 17.45 2.32 1.37
CA THR A 96 18.64 2.61 2.17
C THR A 96 18.77 4.13 2.34
N ILE A 97 18.82 4.58 3.57
CA ILE A 97 19.03 5.99 3.91
C ILE A 97 20.47 6.15 4.36
N ASN A 98 21.24 6.93 3.58
CA ASN A 98 22.65 7.21 3.87
C ASN A 98 22.77 8.54 4.62
N HIS A 99 23.59 8.56 5.67
CA HIS A 99 23.93 9.72 6.46
C HIS A 99 25.42 9.94 6.36
N THR A 100 25.86 10.90 5.55
CA THR A 100 27.28 11.26 5.39
C THR A 100 27.59 12.48 6.24
N LEU A 101 28.59 12.39 7.10
CA LEU A 101 28.99 13.44 8.01
C LEU A 101 30.12 14.29 7.41
N VAL A 102 29.97 15.61 7.46
CA VAL A 102 30.96 16.59 7.02
C VAL A 102 31.20 17.54 8.16
N SER A 103 32.46 17.65 8.60
CA SER A 103 32.86 18.55 9.72
C SER A 103 34.35 18.91 9.65
N ALA A 104 34.72 20.02 10.26
CA ALA A 104 36.13 20.28 10.57
C ALA A 104 36.63 19.46 11.78
N ASP A 105 35.72 18.84 12.54
CA ASP A 105 36.08 17.88 13.58
C ASP A 105 36.39 16.53 12.92
N ASN A 106 37.68 16.19 12.86
CA ASN A 106 38.15 14.96 12.22
C ASN A 106 37.56 13.68 12.85
N GLY A 107 37.02 13.74 14.08
CA GLY A 107 36.36 12.61 14.72
C GLY A 107 35.04 12.25 14.08
N TYR A 108 34.39 13.18 13.39
CA TYR A 108 33.12 12.97 12.69
C TYR A 108 33.25 12.99 11.17
N ASN A 109 34.25 13.69 10.64
CA ASN A 109 34.36 13.92 9.21
C ASN A 109 34.53 12.62 8.40
N GLY A 110 33.75 12.48 7.34
CA GLY A 110 33.82 11.37 6.40
C GLY A 110 33.14 10.07 6.88
N GLN A 111 32.53 10.08 8.08
CA GLN A 111 31.75 8.91 8.51
C GLN A 111 30.48 8.77 7.67
N VAL A 112 30.09 7.53 7.41
CA VAL A 112 28.85 7.17 6.72
C VAL A 112 28.08 6.16 7.57
N HIS A 113 26.81 6.44 7.82
CA HIS A 113 25.90 5.58 8.56
C HIS A 113 24.68 5.25 7.70
N LEU A 114 24.26 3.99 7.74
CA LEU A 114 23.15 3.47 6.94
C LEU A 114 21.98 3.11 7.84
N LEU A 115 20.78 3.43 7.36
CA LEU A 115 19.53 2.90 7.88
C LEU A 115 18.87 2.10 6.75
N GLU A 116 18.61 0.81 6.96
CA GLU A 116 17.82 -0.02 6.07
C GLU A 116 16.35 0.03 6.49
N LEU A 117 15.50 0.51 5.62
CA LEU A 117 14.06 0.63 5.84
C LEU A 117 13.32 -0.41 4.99
N SER A 118 12.70 -1.38 5.65
CA SER A 118 11.80 -2.34 5.02
C SER A 118 10.40 -1.74 4.90
N VAL A 119 9.87 -1.70 3.70
CA VAL A 119 8.50 -1.24 3.44
C VAL A 119 7.60 -2.45 3.30
N THR A 120 6.61 -2.56 4.18
CA THR A 120 5.67 -3.68 4.21
C THR A 120 4.51 -3.44 3.26
N ASN A 121 4.15 -4.50 2.53
CA ASN A 121 2.99 -4.52 1.66
C ASN A 121 1.71 -4.50 2.50
N ASP A 122 0.79 -3.59 2.21
CA ASP A 122 -0.54 -3.49 2.82
C ASP A 122 -1.68 -3.75 1.81
N ASP A 123 -1.33 -4.09 0.58
CA ASP A 123 -2.25 -4.46 -0.48
C ASP A 123 -2.67 -5.93 -0.41
N ALA A 124 -3.92 -6.19 -0.78
CA ALA A 124 -4.47 -7.53 -0.93
C ALA A 124 -5.24 -7.65 -2.25
N ALA A 125 -4.80 -8.56 -3.11
CA ALA A 125 -5.46 -8.78 -4.40
C ALA A 125 -6.90 -9.27 -4.20
N ASN A 126 -7.85 -8.46 -4.64
CA ASN A 126 -9.27 -8.77 -4.52
C ASN A 126 -10.07 -8.06 -5.62
N ALA A 127 -11.34 -8.46 -5.76
CA ALA A 127 -12.32 -7.78 -6.60
C ALA A 127 -13.48 -7.29 -5.75
N ARG A 128 -13.89 -6.05 -5.96
CA ARG A 128 -15.01 -5.42 -5.29
C ARG A 128 -16.22 -5.41 -6.22
N LEU A 129 -17.38 -5.73 -5.64
CA LEU A 129 -18.67 -5.62 -6.32
C LEU A 129 -19.38 -4.32 -5.88
N TRP A 130 -19.93 -3.60 -6.84
CA TRP A 130 -20.64 -2.34 -6.65
C TRP A 130 -22.10 -2.50 -7.03
N THR A 131 -23.02 -2.01 -6.21
CA THR A 131 -24.42 -1.86 -6.59
C THR A 131 -24.58 -0.66 -7.52
N PHE A 132 -25.46 -0.80 -8.52
CA PHE A 132 -25.84 0.32 -9.38
C PHE A 132 -27.15 0.92 -8.91
N ASN A 133 -27.15 2.19 -8.56
CA ASN A 133 -28.36 2.94 -8.23
C ASN A 133 -28.95 3.54 -9.50
N THR A 134 -30.13 3.05 -9.89
CA THR A 134 -30.83 3.49 -11.10
C THR A 134 -31.35 4.92 -10.99
N ASP A 135 -31.72 5.37 -9.79
CA ASP A 135 -32.29 6.70 -9.57
C ASP A 135 -31.21 7.79 -9.72
N GLU A 136 -30.00 7.48 -9.29
CA GLU A 136 -28.83 8.39 -9.39
C GLU A 136 -28.00 8.14 -10.66
N ASN A 137 -28.28 7.08 -11.40
CA ASN A 137 -27.49 6.61 -12.55
C ASN A 137 -25.99 6.47 -12.20
N ALA A 138 -25.68 5.96 -11.02
CA ALA A 138 -24.34 5.89 -10.46
C ALA A 138 -24.11 4.59 -9.68
N TYR A 139 -22.84 4.22 -9.49
CA TYR A 139 -22.48 3.15 -8.58
C TYR A 139 -22.45 3.65 -7.14
N ASP A 140 -23.10 2.93 -6.22
CA ASP A 140 -23.11 3.27 -4.81
C ASP A 140 -21.82 2.78 -4.12
N PHE A 141 -21.02 3.73 -3.66
CA PHE A 141 -19.78 3.48 -2.93
C PHE A 141 -19.99 3.11 -1.45
N LYS A 142 -21.20 3.26 -0.94
CA LYS A 142 -21.51 3.06 0.48
C LYS A 142 -22.03 1.67 0.79
N THR A 143 -22.58 1.01 -0.20
CA THR A 143 -23.23 -0.31 -0.03
C THR A 143 -22.37 -1.39 -0.66
N LYS A 144 -21.70 -2.19 0.19
CA LYS A 144 -21.17 -3.47 -0.25
C LYS A 144 -22.34 -4.28 -0.83
N PHE A 145 -22.16 -4.85 -2.03
CA PHE A 145 -23.18 -5.71 -2.63
C PHE A 145 -23.58 -6.78 -1.62
N VAL A 146 -24.78 -6.68 -1.06
CA VAL A 146 -25.31 -7.61 -0.06
C VAL A 146 -26.74 -7.95 -0.46
N GLY A 147 -26.91 -9.08 -1.06
CA GLY A 147 -28.25 -9.64 -1.20
C GLY A 147 -28.69 -10.01 -2.61
N PRO A 148 -29.84 -10.63 -2.75
CA PRO A 148 -30.36 -11.00 -4.06
C PRO A 148 -30.73 -9.74 -4.84
N LEU A 149 -30.27 -9.64 -6.08
CA LEU A 149 -30.80 -8.67 -7.03
C LEU A 149 -32.23 -9.08 -7.33
N CYS A 150 -33.21 -8.25 -6.95
CA CYS A 150 -34.59 -8.42 -7.35
C CYS A 150 -34.81 -7.72 -8.68
N ASN A 151 -35.23 -8.43 -9.67
CA ASN A 151 -35.45 -7.91 -11.02
C ASN A 151 -36.80 -8.36 -11.55
N PRO A 152 -37.73 -7.45 -11.89
CA PRO A 152 -38.97 -7.81 -12.59
C PRO A 152 -38.67 -8.51 -13.90
N GLU A 153 -39.55 -9.37 -14.36
CA GLU A 153 -39.42 -9.99 -15.68
C GLU A 153 -39.33 -8.96 -16.79
N GLY A 154 -38.57 -9.24 -17.84
CA GLY A 154 -38.32 -8.32 -18.95
C GLY A 154 -37.40 -7.16 -18.64
N SER A 155 -36.95 -6.99 -17.39
CA SER A 155 -36.11 -5.85 -16.99
C SER A 155 -34.62 -6.21 -16.95
N THR A 156 -33.78 -5.18 -16.85
CA THR A 156 -32.32 -5.32 -16.74
C THR A 156 -31.84 -4.74 -15.41
N VAL A 157 -30.95 -5.46 -14.74
CA VAL A 157 -30.24 -4.98 -13.57
C VAL A 157 -28.75 -4.94 -13.86
N GLN A 158 -28.07 -4.00 -13.24
CA GLN A 158 -26.64 -3.79 -13.42
C GLN A 158 -25.91 -3.82 -12.07
N TYR A 159 -24.72 -4.40 -12.05
CA TYR A 159 -23.75 -4.23 -11.00
C TYR A 159 -22.37 -3.91 -11.58
N GLY A 160 -21.45 -3.40 -10.76
CA GLY A 160 -20.10 -3.09 -11.18
C GLY A 160 -19.07 -4.02 -10.55
N VAL A 161 -18.01 -4.29 -11.27
CA VAL A 161 -16.84 -5.01 -10.77
C VAL A 161 -15.61 -4.11 -10.92
N GLN A 162 -14.76 -4.07 -9.89
CA GLN A 162 -13.51 -3.31 -9.84
C GLN A 162 -12.48 -4.16 -9.12
N LEU A 163 -11.20 -4.08 -9.51
CA LEU A 163 -10.14 -4.65 -8.68
C LEU A 163 -9.77 -3.69 -7.54
N GLU A 164 -9.31 -4.23 -6.42
CA GLU A 164 -8.87 -3.44 -5.27
C GLU A 164 -7.38 -3.07 -5.34
N THR A 165 -6.61 -3.81 -6.17
CA THR A 165 -5.17 -3.58 -6.37
C THR A 165 -4.81 -3.58 -7.85
N GLU A 166 -3.69 -2.94 -8.20
CA GLU A 166 -3.15 -2.94 -9.55
C GLU A 166 -2.60 -4.34 -9.90
N PRO A 167 -3.10 -5.00 -10.95
CA PRO A 167 -2.59 -6.30 -11.33
C PRO A 167 -1.29 -6.18 -12.12
N MET A 168 -0.30 -7.02 -11.85
CA MET A 168 0.95 -7.09 -12.63
C MET A 168 0.72 -7.58 -14.07
N HIS A 169 -0.38 -8.29 -14.32
CA HIS A 169 -0.76 -8.86 -15.61
C HIS A 169 -2.26 -8.70 -15.87
N LEU A 170 -2.70 -9.03 -17.10
CA LEU A 170 -4.13 -9.01 -17.42
C LEU A 170 -4.92 -10.00 -16.53
N VAL A 171 -5.96 -9.48 -15.89
CA VAL A 171 -6.91 -10.28 -15.11
C VAL A 171 -8.21 -10.41 -15.88
N TYR A 172 -8.72 -11.63 -15.97
CA TYR A 172 -9.98 -11.97 -16.64
C TYR A 172 -10.98 -12.44 -15.60
N ILE A 173 -12.12 -11.76 -15.53
CA ILE A 173 -13.26 -12.18 -14.70
C ILE A 173 -14.38 -12.65 -15.62
N TYR A 174 -14.89 -13.85 -15.38
CA TYR A 174 -15.99 -14.45 -16.13
C TYR A 174 -17.22 -14.53 -15.22
N PRO A 175 -18.14 -13.56 -15.28
CA PRO A 175 -19.38 -13.62 -14.52
C PRO A 175 -20.20 -14.85 -14.92
N LYS A 176 -20.78 -15.53 -13.94
CA LYS A 176 -21.65 -16.69 -14.16
C LYS A 176 -22.87 -16.57 -13.29
N ILE A 177 -24.04 -16.89 -13.86
CA ILE A 177 -25.27 -17.01 -13.08
C ILE A 177 -25.37 -18.47 -12.59
N ILE A 178 -25.57 -18.63 -11.30
CA ILE A 178 -25.87 -19.93 -10.69
C ILE A 178 -27.23 -19.87 -10.01
N MET A 179 -28.06 -20.89 -10.20
CA MET A 179 -29.29 -21.02 -9.46
C MET A 179 -29.04 -21.86 -8.21
N LEU A 180 -29.52 -21.36 -7.08
CA LEU A 180 -29.48 -22.10 -5.83
C LEU A 180 -30.80 -22.83 -5.63
N ASN A 181 -30.76 -24.14 -5.67
CA ASN A 181 -31.86 -25.00 -5.19
C ASN A 181 -31.48 -25.57 -3.83
N GLY A 182 -31.81 -24.82 -2.77
CA GLY A 182 -31.28 -25.08 -1.43
C GLY A 182 -29.78 -24.85 -1.36
N THR A 183 -29.00 -25.91 -1.09
CA THR A 183 -27.52 -25.88 -1.05
C THR A 183 -26.88 -26.40 -2.34
N THR A 184 -27.65 -26.79 -3.34
CA THR A 184 -27.13 -27.41 -4.56
C THR A 184 -27.09 -26.40 -5.70
N ILE A 185 -25.93 -26.29 -6.36
CA ILE A 185 -25.74 -25.46 -7.56
C ILE A 185 -26.39 -26.19 -8.73
N VAL A 186 -27.41 -25.59 -9.36
CA VAL A 186 -28.07 -26.14 -10.55
C VAL A 186 -27.79 -25.24 -11.75
N VAL A 187 -27.43 -25.82 -12.88
CA VAL A 187 -27.16 -25.07 -14.11
C VAL A 187 -28.49 -24.56 -14.68
N ILE A 188 -28.49 -23.32 -14.98
CA ILE A 188 -29.45 -22.28 -15.36
C ILE A 188 -30.70 -22.74 -16.11
N PRO A 189 -31.89 -22.25 -15.73
CA PRO A 189 -33.03 -22.16 -16.66
C PRO A 189 -32.91 -20.92 -17.57
N PRO A 190 -33.53 -20.92 -18.75
CA PRO A 190 -33.37 -19.84 -19.76
C PRO A 190 -34.05 -18.52 -19.42
N LYS A 191 -34.34 -18.26 -18.13
CA LYS A 191 -35.09 -17.09 -17.67
C LYS A 191 -34.22 -15.86 -17.32
N VAL A 192 -32.91 -16.03 -17.29
CA VAL A 192 -31.96 -14.94 -16.99
C VAL A 192 -30.73 -15.09 -17.89
N SER A 193 -30.27 -13.99 -18.46
CA SER A 193 -29.06 -13.94 -19.29
C SER A 193 -28.08 -12.92 -18.80
N LEU A 194 -26.78 -13.17 -19.03
CA LEU A 194 -25.72 -12.20 -18.86
C LEU A 194 -25.38 -11.58 -20.22
N ASN A 195 -25.38 -10.26 -20.29
CA ASN A 195 -24.92 -9.55 -21.48
C ASN A 195 -23.38 -9.35 -21.45
N THR A 196 -22.77 -9.51 -20.27
CA THR A 196 -21.33 -9.40 -20.07
C THR A 196 -20.75 -10.76 -19.72
N HIS A 197 -20.00 -11.36 -20.63
CA HIS A 197 -19.43 -12.69 -20.44
C HIS A 197 -17.99 -12.69 -19.97
N LYS A 198 -17.31 -11.53 -20.07
CA LYS A 198 -15.89 -11.38 -19.74
C LYS A 198 -15.59 -9.92 -19.41
N LEU A 199 -14.93 -9.70 -18.27
CA LEU A 199 -14.31 -8.43 -17.92
C LEU A 199 -12.80 -8.57 -18.05
N VAL A 200 -12.12 -7.49 -18.45
CA VAL A 200 -10.67 -7.48 -18.64
C VAL A 200 -10.09 -6.30 -17.89
N PHE A 201 -9.25 -6.60 -16.91
CA PHE A 201 -8.50 -5.60 -16.15
C PHE A 201 -7.01 -5.66 -16.49
N SER A 202 -6.41 -4.50 -16.54
CA SER A 202 -4.99 -4.29 -16.80
C SER A 202 -4.42 -3.31 -15.78
N PRO A 203 -3.09 -3.12 -15.70
CA PRO A 203 -2.48 -2.08 -14.87
C PRO A 203 -3.02 -0.67 -15.12
N SER A 204 -3.57 -0.39 -16.30
CA SER A 204 -4.09 0.93 -16.66
C SER A 204 -5.57 1.16 -16.37
N ASN A 205 -6.35 0.10 -16.08
CA ASN A 205 -7.81 0.21 -15.88
C ASN A 205 -8.36 -0.57 -14.68
N TRP A 206 -7.51 -1.10 -13.84
CA TRP A 206 -7.89 -1.92 -12.68
C TRP A 206 -8.85 -1.22 -11.71
N SER A 207 -8.68 0.08 -11.52
CA SER A 207 -9.50 0.92 -10.65
C SER A 207 -10.77 1.43 -11.32
N THR A 208 -11.02 1.06 -12.59
CA THR A 208 -12.24 1.45 -13.32
C THR A 208 -13.34 0.41 -13.07
N ILE A 209 -14.52 0.86 -12.65
CA ILE A 209 -15.67 -0.02 -12.48
C ILE A 209 -16.15 -0.48 -13.84
N GLN A 210 -16.17 -1.81 -14.07
CA GLN A 210 -16.70 -2.40 -15.29
C GLN A 210 -18.11 -2.97 -15.05
N PRO A 211 -19.10 -2.61 -15.88
CA PRO A 211 -20.48 -3.03 -15.69
C PRO A 211 -20.72 -4.50 -16.09
N VAL A 212 -21.54 -5.17 -15.30
CA VAL A 212 -22.14 -6.47 -15.65
C VAL A 212 -23.65 -6.31 -15.70
N LEU A 213 -24.24 -6.62 -16.84
CA LEU A 213 -25.67 -6.50 -17.10
C LEU A 213 -26.33 -7.88 -17.04
N ILE A 214 -27.39 -7.97 -16.26
CA ILE A 214 -28.23 -9.16 -16.11
C ILE A 214 -29.60 -8.81 -16.64
N GLN A 215 -30.10 -9.59 -17.56
CA GLN A 215 -31.43 -9.43 -18.14
C GLN A 215 -32.32 -10.60 -17.76
N SER A 216 -33.48 -10.32 -17.19
CA SER A 216 -34.55 -11.31 -17.04
C SER A 216 -35.35 -11.43 -18.31
N VAL A 217 -35.80 -12.65 -18.58
CA VAL A 217 -36.63 -12.97 -19.75
C VAL A 217 -38.10 -12.81 -19.37
N GLU A 218 -38.86 -12.09 -20.18
CA GLU A 218 -40.31 -12.02 -20.09
C GLU A 218 -40.92 -13.25 -20.74
N ASP A 219 -41.71 -14.03 -20.03
CA ASP A 219 -42.34 -15.25 -20.59
C ASP A 219 -43.89 -15.29 -20.47
N ASN A 220 -44.50 -14.24 -19.92
CA ASN A 220 -45.93 -14.12 -19.69
C ASN A 220 -46.54 -15.27 -18.83
N VAL A 221 -45.71 -15.89 -17.99
CA VAL A 221 -46.12 -16.93 -17.05
C VAL A 221 -45.98 -16.41 -15.64
N ASP A 222 -47.04 -16.53 -14.83
CA ASP A 222 -46.94 -16.19 -13.39
C ASP A 222 -46.08 -17.25 -12.69
N ASN A 223 -44.82 -16.86 -12.38
CA ASN A 223 -43.81 -17.71 -11.75
C ASN A 223 -43.59 -17.30 -10.32
N ASP A 224 -43.28 -18.26 -9.47
CA ASP A 224 -42.70 -17.98 -8.15
C ASP A 224 -41.35 -17.25 -8.28
N ASN A 225 -41.01 -16.42 -7.28
CA ASN A 225 -39.75 -15.70 -7.22
C ASN A 225 -38.55 -16.66 -7.27
N ILE A 226 -37.73 -16.54 -8.28
CA ILE A 226 -36.52 -17.36 -8.47
C ILE A 226 -35.31 -16.61 -7.90
N LYS A 227 -34.51 -17.24 -7.06
CA LYS A 227 -33.30 -16.67 -6.48
C LYS A 227 -32.07 -17.13 -7.27
N PHE A 228 -31.24 -16.19 -7.65
CA PHE A 228 -29.95 -16.43 -8.31
C PHE A 228 -28.80 -15.90 -7.47
N GLN A 229 -27.61 -16.48 -7.68
CA GLN A 229 -26.35 -15.96 -7.17
C GLN A 229 -25.40 -15.75 -8.36
N ILE A 230 -24.56 -14.75 -8.25
CA ILE A 230 -23.53 -14.40 -9.23
C ILE A 230 -22.17 -14.64 -8.61
#